data_92f30208428ff2fb9c154e30301c9ae8
#
_entry.id   92f30208428ff2fb9c154e30301c9ae8
#
_cell.length_a   1.000
_cell.length_b   1.000
_cell.length_c   1.000
_cell.angle_alpha   90.00
_cell.angle_beta   90.00
_cell.angle_gamma   90.00
#
_symmetry.space_group_name_H-M   'P 1'
#
loop_
_entity.id
_entity.type
_entity.pdbx_description
1 polymer ?
#
loop_
_entity_poly.entity_id
_entity_poly.type
_entity_poly.pdbx_seq_one_letter_code
_entity_poly.pdbx_strand_id
1 'polypeptide(L)'
;AAGLSAPVASLEQAIMVLGRQRLYRWLTVAMFRVGTPRDRDEALLEVAMTRARFLETVADGVLAKKDCDELFLVGLLSLFDVLLAMPLTKVLQLINLADEVTDVLLRSEGPYARFLQLALAVEHGRSAQAADIAGELGIDPAGLGNTSQLALAWAEEALGISAPEL
;
A
#
# COMPACT_ATOMS: atom_id res chain seq x y z
N ALA A 1 -18.22 -11.34 18.65
CA ALA A 1 -17.55 -10.11 19.11
C ALA A 1 -16.13 -10.48 19.54
N ALA A 2 -15.15 -10.35 18.64
CA ALA A 2 -13.75 -10.44 19.02
C ALA A 2 -13.37 -9.14 19.70
N GLY A 3 -13.44 -9.10 21.03
CA GLY A 3 -12.92 -8.01 21.83
C GLY A 3 -11.41 -8.01 21.67
N LEU A 4 -10.86 -6.97 21.10
CA LEU A 4 -9.43 -6.66 21.18
C LEU A 4 -9.15 -6.25 22.63
N SER A 5 -8.75 -7.22 23.44
CA SER A 5 -8.46 -7.01 24.86
C SER A 5 -7.03 -6.54 25.15
N ALA A 6 -6.24 -6.26 24.12
CA ALA A 6 -4.91 -5.67 24.24
C ALA A 6 -4.68 -4.63 23.14
N PRO A 7 -3.98 -3.52 23.42
CA PRO A 7 -3.61 -2.58 22.38
C PRO A 7 -2.72 -3.27 21.36
N VAL A 8 -3.04 -3.09 20.07
CA VAL A 8 -2.24 -3.64 18.98
C VAL A 8 -0.90 -2.92 18.98
N ALA A 9 0.17 -3.65 19.30
CA ALA A 9 1.50 -3.07 19.51
C ALA A 9 2.19 -2.66 18.19
N SER A 10 1.71 -3.17 17.03
CA SER A 10 2.23 -2.81 15.72
C SER A 10 1.19 -3.01 14.63
N LEU A 11 1.33 -2.31 13.52
CA LEU A 11 0.51 -2.50 12.32
C LEU A 11 0.69 -3.92 11.75
N GLU A 12 1.91 -4.47 11.81
CA GLU A 12 2.19 -5.86 11.43
C GLU A 12 1.37 -6.85 12.28
N GLN A 13 1.29 -6.62 13.57
CA GLN A 13 0.50 -7.42 14.48
C GLN A 13 -1.00 -7.29 14.20
N ALA A 14 -1.48 -6.09 13.84
CA ALA A 14 -2.85 -5.87 13.40
C ALA A 14 -3.16 -6.65 12.11
N ILE A 15 -2.24 -6.66 11.15
CA ILE A 15 -2.38 -7.42 9.90
C ILE A 15 -2.43 -8.93 10.17
N MET A 16 -1.56 -9.44 11.04
CA MET A 16 -1.54 -10.85 11.41
C MET A 16 -2.80 -11.29 12.15
N VAL A 17 -3.31 -10.46 13.07
CA VAL A 17 -4.47 -10.79 13.91
C VAL A 17 -5.80 -10.59 13.17
N LEU A 18 -5.92 -9.53 12.39
CA LEU A 18 -7.18 -9.15 11.73
C LEU A 18 -7.31 -9.67 10.31
N GLY A 19 -6.20 -10.07 9.67
CA GLY A 19 -6.14 -10.33 8.25
C GLY A 19 -6.28 -9.04 7.43
N ARG A 20 -5.77 -9.07 6.20
CA ARG A 20 -5.67 -7.87 5.33
C ARG A 20 -7.01 -7.20 5.06
N GLN A 21 -8.06 -7.98 4.74
CA GLN A 21 -9.39 -7.44 4.43
C GLN A 21 -10.04 -6.72 5.61
N ARG A 22 -9.85 -7.21 6.84
CA ARG A 22 -10.38 -6.57 8.04
C ARG A 22 -9.60 -5.31 8.41
N LEU A 23 -8.28 -5.30 8.16
CA LEU A 23 -7.46 -4.12 8.37
C LEU A 23 -7.93 -2.97 7.47
N TYR A 24 -8.24 -3.21 6.20
CA TYR A 24 -8.75 -2.18 5.29
C TYR A 24 -10.09 -1.62 5.75
N ARG A 25 -11.00 -2.47 6.17
CA ARG A 25 -12.27 -2.02 6.76
C ARG A 25 -12.05 -1.19 8.01
N TRP A 26 -11.10 -1.60 8.83
CA TRP A 26 -10.77 -0.85 10.05
C TRP A 26 -10.12 0.50 9.73
N LEU A 27 -9.18 0.56 8.80
CA LEU A 27 -8.58 1.81 8.33
C LEU A 27 -9.62 2.73 7.71
N THR A 28 -10.50 2.20 6.87
CA THR A 28 -11.62 2.95 6.29
C THR A 28 -12.49 3.53 7.40
N VAL A 29 -12.92 2.72 8.37
CA VAL A 29 -13.74 3.17 9.50
C VAL A 29 -12.99 4.17 10.40
N ALA A 30 -11.70 3.98 10.62
CA ALA A 30 -10.87 4.91 11.40
C ALA A 30 -10.76 6.28 10.71
N MET A 31 -10.64 6.30 9.38
CA MET A 31 -10.63 7.54 8.60
C MET A 31 -11.99 8.25 8.64
N PHE A 32 -13.10 7.53 8.61
CA PHE A 32 -14.45 8.09 8.78
C PHE A 32 -14.69 8.71 10.16
N ARG A 33 -13.95 8.29 11.18
CA ARG A 33 -14.06 8.86 12.54
C ARG A 33 -13.32 10.18 12.72
N VAL A 34 -12.36 10.51 11.85
CA VAL A 34 -11.53 11.71 11.95
C VAL A 34 -12.15 12.92 11.22
N GLY A 35 -13.20 12.72 10.46
CA GLY A 35 -13.91 13.80 9.74
C GLY A 35 -14.97 13.27 8.79
N THR A 36 -15.75 14.17 8.17
CA THR A 36 -16.61 13.82 7.03
C THR A 36 -15.74 13.32 5.88
N PRO A 37 -15.98 12.10 5.35
CA PRO A 37 -15.25 11.60 4.19
C PRO A 37 -15.47 12.57 3.02
N ARG A 38 -14.37 12.94 2.40
CA ARG A 38 -14.39 13.70 1.15
C ARG A 38 -14.15 12.71 0.02
N ASP A 39 -14.78 12.91 -1.13
CA ASP A 39 -14.52 12.10 -2.34
C ASP A 39 -13.02 11.99 -2.64
N ARG A 40 -12.27 13.02 -2.28
CA ARG A 40 -10.80 13.05 -2.36
C ARG A 40 -10.13 11.99 -1.49
N ASP A 41 -10.62 11.78 -0.29
CA ASP A 41 -10.01 10.86 0.69
C ASP A 41 -10.24 9.40 0.25
N GLU A 42 -11.39 9.10 -0.34
CA GLU A 42 -11.67 7.79 -0.95
C GLU A 42 -10.76 7.53 -2.15
N ALA A 43 -10.59 8.51 -3.03
CA ALA A 43 -9.69 8.40 -4.18
C ALA A 43 -8.23 8.20 -3.76
N LEU A 44 -7.76 8.90 -2.72
CA LEU A 44 -6.42 8.73 -2.19
C LEU A 44 -6.22 7.35 -1.55
N LEU A 45 -7.23 6.86 -0.83
CA LEU A 45 -7.19 5.53 -0.24
C LEU A 45 -7.17 4.44 -1.32
N GLU A 46 -7.96 4.60 -2.39
CA GLU A 46 -7.93 3.70 -3.54
C GLU A 46 -6.54 3.64 -4.17
N VAL A 47 -5.89 4.80 -4.39
CA VAL A 47 -4.52 4.86 -4.91
C VAL A 47 -3.55 4.17 -3.96
N ALA A 48 -3.63 4.43 -2.66
CA ALA A 48 -2.74 3.80 -1.67
C ALA A 48 -2.90 2.28 -1.64
N MET A 49 -4.14 1.78 -1.69
CA MET A 49 -4.43 0.35 -1.69
C MET A 49 -4.02 -0.31 -3.00
N THR A 50 -4.24 0.33 -4.14
CA THR A 50 -3.77 -0.14 -5.46
C THR A 50 -2.26 -0.26 -5.47
N ARG A 51 -1.55 0.75 -4.99
CA ARG A 51 -0.09 0.76 -4.86
C ARG A 51 0.40 -0.36 -3.95
N ALA A 52 -0.23 -0.55 -2.80
CA ALA A 52 0.10 -1.62 -1.86
C ALA A 52 -0.01 -3.00 -2.51
N ARG A 53 -1.13 -3.26 -3.18
CA ARG A 53 -1.38 -4.54 -3.86
C ARG A 53 -0.46 -4.76 -5.04
N PHE A 54 -0.19 -3.71 -5.82
CA PHE A 54 0.76 -3.77 -6.93
C PHE A 54 2.16 -4.15 -6.45
N LEU A 55 2.69 -3.47 -5.43
CA LEU A 55 4.02 -3.73 -4.87
C LEU A 55 4.15 -5.15 -4.33
N GLU A 56 3.17 -5.61 -3.58
CA GLU A 56 3.13 -6.99 -3.09
C GLU A 56 3.18 -8.00 -4.24
N THR A 57 2.38 -7.77 -5.28
CA THR A 57 2.23 -8.71 -6.39
C THR A 57 3.49 -8.77 -7.28
N VAL A 58 4.12 -7.62 -7.58
CA VAL A 58 5.35 -7.62 -8.38
C VAL A 58 6.55 -8.18 -7.62
N ALA A 59 6.54 -8.10 -6.29
CA ALA A 59 7.58 -8.68 -5.45
C ALA A 59 7.43 -10.19 -5.28
N ASP A 60 6.23 -10.71 -5.44
CA ASP A 60 5.97 -12.15 -5.35
C ASP A 60 6.73 -12.90 -6.46
N GLY A 61 7.48 -13.90 -6.08
CA GLY A 61 8.37 -14.65 -6.99
C GLY A 61 9.80 -14.10 -7.12
N VAL A 62 10.09 -12.87 -6.65
CA VAL A 62 11.45 -12.31 -6.63
C VAL A 62 11.96 -12.04 -5.22
N LEU A 63 11.07 -11.87 -4.25
CA LEU A 63 11.38 -11.66 -2.85
C LEU A 63 10.69 -12.69 -1.94
N ALA A 64 11.17 -12.79 -0.69
CA ALA A 64 10.52 -13.60 0.32
C ALA A 64 9.15 -13.02 0.72
N LYS A 65 8.28 -13.88 1.24
CA LYS A 65 6.91 -13.49 1.66
C LYS A 65 6.90 -12.32 2.64
N LYS A 66 7.85 -12.28 3.58
CA LYS A 66 8.00 -11.17 4.53
C LYS A 66 8.22 -9.85 3.82
N ASP A 67 9.11 -9.82 2.83
CA ASP A 67 9.43 -8.60 2.07
C ASP A 67 8.23 -8.13 1.22
N CYS A 68 7.47 -9.08 0.66
CA CYS A 68 6.22 -8.76 -0.04
C CYS A 68 5.19 -8.11 0.90
N ASP A 69 5.06 -8.60 2.13
CA ASP A 69 4.17 -8.04 3.14
C ASP A 69 4.63 -6.64 3.58
N GLU A 70 5.93 -6.43 3.72
CA GLU A 70 6.50 -5.10 4.02
C GLU A 70 6.31 -4.11 2.86
N LEU A 71 6.48 -4.54 1.61
CA LEU A 71 6.21 -3.73 0.43
C LEU A 71 4.73 -3.36 0.29
N PHE A 72 3.84 -4.23 0.71
CA PHE A 72 2.43 -3.89 0.85
C PHE A 72 2.24 -2.70 1.80
N LEU A 73 2.90 -2.70 2.96
CA LEU A 73 2.86 -1.59 3.92
C LEU A 73 3.46 -0.31 3.35
N VAL A 74 4.57 -0.40 2.62
CA VAL A 74 5.17 0.74 1.92
C VAL A 74 4.16 1.42 1.00
N GLY A 75 3.46 0.66 0.18
CA GLY A 75 2.44 1.19 -0.72
C GLY A 75 1.29 1.86 0.03
N LEU A 76 0.77 1.19 1.05
CA LEU A 76 -0.36 1.67 1.83
C LEU A 76 -0.03 2.97 2.58
N LEU A 77 1.13 3.03 3.24
CA LEU A 77 1.54 4.16 4.07
C LEU A 77 2.09 5.35 3.27
N SER A 78 2.44 5.15 2.01
CA SER A 78 3.09 6.18 1.18
C SER A 78 2.25 7.44 0.90
N LEU A 79 0.95 7.43 1.19
CA LEU A 79 0.03 8.56 1.05
C LEU A 79 -0.62 8.97 2.39
N PHE A 80 -0.19 8.40 3.50
CA PHE A 80 -0.82 8.67 4.79
C PHE A 80 -0.60 10.08 5.31
N ASP A 81 0.49 10.74 4.94
CA ASP A 81 0.73 12.15 5.22
C ASP A 81 -0.36 13.04 4.60
N VAL A 82 -0.75 12.74 3.36
CA VAL A 82 -1.82 13.47 2.66
C VAL A 82 -3.20 13.13 3.22
N LEU A 83 -3.44 11.84 3.51
CA LEU A 83 -4.71 11.36 4.04
C LEU A 83 -5.00 11.91 5.45
N LEU A 84 -3.98 11.96 6.30
CA LEU A 84 -4.12 12.40 7.68
C LEU A 84 -3.79 13.88 7.88
N ALA A 85 -3.37 14.58 6.82
CA ALA A 85 -2.93 15.98 6.86
C ALA A 85 -1.87 16.25 7.93
N MET A 86 -0.92 15.31 8.09
CA MET A 86 0.18 15.41 9.05
C MET A 86 1.49 14.89 8.43
N PRO A 87 2.66 15.37 8.89
CA PRO A 87 3.94 14.89 8.38
C PRO A 87 4.10 13.38 8.53
N LEU A 88 4.61 12.71 7.48
CA LEU A 88 4.79 11.26 7.49
C LEU A 88 5.67 10.78 8.65
N THR A 89 6.67 11.56 9.04
CA THR A 89 7.51 11.29 10.23
C THR A 89 6.69 11.12 11.50
N LYS A 90 5.64 11.93 11.69
CA LYS A 90 4.74 11.81 12.85
C LYS A 90 3.84 10.59 12.73
N VAL A 91 3.33 10.30 11.53
CA VAL A 91 2.51 9.09 11.27
C VAL A 91 3.31 7.85 11.64
N LEU A 92 4.54 7.73 11.15
CA LEU A 92 5.38 6.55 11.35
C LEU A 92 5.87 6.39 12.79
N GLN A 93 5.96 7.46 13.57
CA GLN A 93 6.27 7.39 15.01
C GLN A 93 5.15 6.71 15.83
N LEU A 94 3.93 6.70 15.32
CA LEU A 94 2.79 6.07 15.98
C LEU A 94 2.70 4.56 15.70
N ILE A 95 3.52 4.08 14.77
CA ILE A 95 3.48 2.71 14.25
C ILE A 95 4.88 2.11 14.41
N ASN A 96 4.98 0.92 14.96
CA ASN A 96 6.24 0.19 14.99
C ASN A 96 6.43 -0.58 13.69
N LEU A 97 7.36 -0.14 12.85
CA LEU A 97 7.65 -0.69 11.53
C LEU A 97 9.11 -1.16 11.46
N ALA A 98 9.39 -2.07 10.52
CA ALA A 98 10.75 -2.41 10.15
C ALA A 98 11.53 -1.19 9.62
N ASP A 99 12.83 -1.13 9.88
CA ASP A 99 13.68 -0.02 9.47
C ASP A 99 13.67 0.17 7.95
N GLU A 100 13.63 -0.91 7.18
CA GLU A 100 13.58 -0.90 5.72
C GLU A 100 12.33 -0.20 5.19
N VAL A 101 11.18 -0.39 5.85
CA VAL A 101 9.92 0.31 5.51
C VAL A 101 10.02 1.79 5.82
N THR A 102 10.55 2.13 6.99
CA THR A 102 10.75 3.54 7.40
C THR A 102 11.72 4.26 6.50
N ASP A 103 12.84 3.61 6.14
CA ASP A 103 13.88 4.19 5.30
C ASP A 103 13.38 4.52 3.90
N VAL A 104 12.63 3.64 3.26
CA VAL A 104 12.07 3.93 1.94
C VAL A 104 11.01 5.04 1.98
N LEU A 105 10.18 5.06 3.01
CA LEU A 105 9.11 6.06 3.13
C LEU A 105 9.62 7.47 3.45
N LEU A 106 10.66 7.59 4.27
CA LEU A 106 11.20 8.89 4.71
C LEU A 106 12.37 9.38 3.89
N ARG A 107 13.21 8.47 3.35
CA ARG A 107 14.47 8.81 2.69
C ARG A 107 14.55 8.31 1.24
N SER A 108 13.61 7.51 0.79
CA SER A 108 13.66 6.83 -0.52
C SER A 108 14.91 5.95 -0.68
N GLU A 109 15.33 5.32 0.40
CA GLU A 109 16.54 4.49 0.49
C GLU A 109 16.20 3.06 0.87
N GLY A 110 17.18 2.17 0.75
CA GLY A 110 17.08 0.78 1.14
C GLY A 110 16.55 -0.16 0.05
N PRO A 111 16.34 -1.44 0.39
CA PRO A 111 16.02 -2.48 -0.60
C PRO A 111 14.68 -2.28 -1.30
N TYR A 112 13.75 -1.54 -0.69
CA TYR A 112 12.41 -1.30 -1.27
C TYR A 112 12.32 -0.06 -2.14
N ALA A 113 13.36 0.78 -2.19
CA ALA A 113 13.33 2.05 -2.92
C ALA A 113 13.05 1.86 -4.41
N ARG A 114 13.68 0.87 -5.06
CA ARG A 114 13.46 0.60 -6.49
C ARG A 114 12.06 0.05 -6.78
N PHE A 115 11.50 -0.73 -5.88
CA PHE A 115 10.11 -1.21 -5.99
C PHE A 115 9.11 -0.04 -5.92
N LEU A 116 9.29 0.89 -4.99
CA LEU A 116 8.43 2.08 -4.90
C LEU A 116 8.58 2.95 -6.15
N GLN A 117 9.79 3.14 -6.67
CA GLN A 117 10.02 3.85 -7.93
C GLN A 117 9.33 3.17 -9.12
N LEU A 118 9.32 1.83 -9.16
CA LEU A 118 8.59 1.07 -10.18
C LEU A 118 7.09 1.37 -10.13
N ALA A 119 6.48 1.30 -8.95
CA ALA A 119 5.07 1.61 -8.77
C ALA A 119 4.72 3.02 -9.24
N LEU A 120 5.52 4.01 -8.85
CA LEU A 120 5.33 5.40 -9.26
C LEU A 120 5.52 5.61 -10.77
N ALA A 121 6.47 4.91 -11.40
CA ALA A 121 6.65 4.98 -12.84
C ALA A 121 5.44 4.42 -13.61
N VAL A 122 4.88 3.31 -13.13
CA VAL A 122 3.65 2.71 -13.71
C VAL A 122 2.46 3.64 -13.53
N GLU A 123 2.25 4.19 -12.34
CA GLU A 123 1.14 5.11 -12.03
C GLU A 123 1.18 6.39 -12.90
N HIS A 124 2.38 6.89 -13.19
CA HIS A 124 2.56 8.09 -14.02
C HIS A 124 2.68 7.81 -15.52
N GLY A 125 2.46 6.57 -15.94
CA GLY A 125 2.54 6.19 -17.37
C GLY A 125 3.94 6.28 -17.98
N ARG A 126 5.00 6.24 -17.16
CA ARG A 126 6.41 6.28 -17.60
C ARG A 126 6.90 4.89 -18.01
N SER A 127 6.34 4.37 -19.10
CA SER A 127 6.52 2.97 -19.51
C SER A 127 7.98 2.56 -19.72
N ALA A 128 8.80 3.41 -20.33
CA ALA A 128 10.23 3.13 -20.55
C ALA A 128 10.98 3.02 -19.20
N GLN A 129 10.76 3.96 -18.31
CA GLN A 129 11.36 3.94 -16.97
C GLN A 129 10.89 2.72 -16.17
N ALA A 130 9.60 2.39 -16.22
CA ALA A 130 9.06 1.21 -15.56
C ALA A 130 9.69 -0.08 -16.08
N ALA A 131 9.87 -0.21 -17.40
CA ALA A 131 10.52 -1.37 -18.02
C ALA A 131 11.98 -1.52 -17.57
N ASP A 132 12.74 -0.43 -17.54
CA ASP A 132 14.13 -0.44 -17.08
C ASP A 132 14.24 -0.88 -15.61
N ILE A 133 13.43 -0.30 -14.73
CA ILE A 133 13.42 -0.65 -13.30
C ILE A 133 12.99 -2.11 -13.10
N ALA A 134 11.96 -2.56 -13.79
CA ALA A 134 11.50 -3.95 -13.73
C ALA A 134 12.61 -4.93 -14.14
N GLY A 135 13.33 -4.62 -15.22
CA GLY A 135 14.48 -5.41 -15.66
C GLY A 135 15.59 -5.51 -14.62
N GLU A 136 15.92 -4.41 -13.93
CA GLU A 136 16.89 -4.39 -12.82
C GLU A 136 16.43 -5.26 -11.63
N LEU A 137 15.13 -5.34 -11.38
CA LEU A 137 14.53 -6.12 -10.29
C LEU A 137 14.26 -7.59 -10.65
N GLY A 138 14.49 -7.98 -11.89
CA GLY A 138 14.16 -9.34 -12.37
C GLY A 138 12.66 -9.58 -12.56
N ILE A 139 11.90 -8.52 -12.82
CA ILE A 139 10.45 -8.54 -13.06
C ILE A 139 10.20 -8.40 -14.57
N ASP A 140 9.29 -9.22 -15.12
CA ASP A 140 8.89 -9.11 -16.53
C ASP A 140 8.09 -7.82 -16.78
N PRO A 141 8.60 -6.89 -17.59
CA PRO A 141 7.90 -5.64 -17.90
C PRO A 141 6.56 -5.83 -18.60
N ALA A 142 6.38 -6.91 -19.35
CA ALA A 142 5.16 -7.17 -20.13
C ALA A 142 3.93 -7.38 -19.22
N GLY A 143 4.13 -7.84 -17.99
CA GLY A 143 3.06 -8.09 -17.02
C GLY A 143 2.62 -6.86 -16.22
N LEU A 144 3.37 -5.76 -16.21
CA LEU A 144 3.14 -4.62 -15.32
C LEU A 144 1.76 -3.97 -15.47
N GLY A 145 1.31 -3.78 -16.71
CA GLY A 145 0.01 -3.19 -17.00
C GLY A 145 -1.15 -4.04 -16.46
N ASN A 146 -1.10 -5.35 -16.69
CA ASN A 146 -2.10 -6.27 -16.18
C ASN A 146 -2.08 -6.33 -14.65
N THR A 147 -0.91 -6.38 -14.04
CA THR A 147 -0.77 -6.36 -12.57
C THR A 147 -1.36 -5.08 -11.97
N SER A 148 -1.14 -3.94 -12.60
CA SER A 148 -1.70 -2.66 -12.16
C SER A 148 -3.24 -2.66 -12.22
N GLN A 149 -3.82 -3.17 -13.30
CA GLN A 149 -5.28 -3.26 -13.46
C GLN A 149 -5.91 -4.22 -12.43
N LEU A 150 -5.29 -5.37 -12.19
CA LEU A 150 -5.76 -6.32 -11.17
C LEU A 150 -5.65 -5.74 -9.74
N ALA A 151 -4.60 -4.96 -9.48
CA ALA A 151 -4.44 -4.28 -8.20
C ALA A 151 -5.53 -3.22 -7.97
N LEU A 152 -5.88 -2.46 -9.01
CA LEU A 152 -6.97 -1.49 -8.96
C LEU A 152 -8.32 -2.17 -8.72
N ALA A 153 -8.65 -3.20 -9.49
CA ALA A 153 -9.89 -3.95 -9.31
C ALA A 153 -10.02 -4.53 -7.89
N TRP A 154 -8.92 -5.06 -7.36
CA TRP A 154 -8.87 -5.54 -5.98
C TRP A 154 -9.12 -4.42 -4.94
N ALA A 155 -8.54 -3.21 -5.14
CA ALA A 155 -8.74 -2.08 -4.26
C ALA A 155 -10.20 -1.59 -4.29
N GLU A 156 -10.80 -1.49 -5.47
CA GLU A 156 -12.20 -1.11 -5.66
C GLU A 156 -13.14 -2.11 -4.95
N GLU A 157 -12.90 -3.41 -5.11
CA GLU A 157 -13.67 -4.45 -4.40
C GLU A 157 -13.53 -4.34 -2.88
N ALA A 158 -12.30 -4.14 -2.39
CA ALA A 158 -12.03 -4.04 -0.96
C ALA A 158 -12.68 -2.80 -0.32
N LEU A 159 -12.79 -1.70 -1.06
CA LEU A 159 -13.45 -0.46 -0.63
C LEU A 159 -14.97 -0.48 -0.84
N GLY A 160 -15.51 -1.49 -1.54
CA GLY A 160 -16.93 -1.56 -1.88
C GLY A 160 -17.34 -0.55 -2.97
N ILE A 161 -16.39 -0.07 -3.78
CA ILE A 161 -16.61 0.82 -4.92
C ILE A 161 -16.87 -0.02 -6.18
N SER A 162 -17.55 -1.13 -6.09
CA SER A 162 -17.89 -1.93 -7.28
C SER A 162 -18.73 -1.09 -8.24
N ALA A 163 -18.36 -1.11 -9.52
CA ALA A 163 -19.11 -0.45 -10.57
C ALA A 163 -20.59 -0.82 -10.49
N PRO A 164 -21.52 0.12 -10.72
CA PRO A 164 -22.94 -0.22 -10.75
C PRO A 164 -23.15 -1.30 -11.80
N GLU A 165 -23.79 -2.39 -11.40
CA GLU A 165 -24.24 -3.40 -12.34
C GLU A 165 -25.13 -2.73 -13.38
N LEU A 166 -24.71 -2.79 -14.66
CA LEU A 166 -25.50 -2.33 -15.80
C LEU A 166 -26.63 -3.32 -16.09
#